data_68236e0a0e57ec304c2201edddc84e7b
#
_entry.id   68236e0a0e57ec304c2201edddc84e7b
#
_cell.length_a   1.000
_cell.length_b   1.000
_cell.length_c   1.000
_cell.angle_alpha   90.00
_cell.angle_beta   90.00
_cell.angle_gamma   90.00
#
_symmetry.space_group_name_H-M   'P 1'
#
loop_
_entity.id
_entity.type
_entity.pdbx_description
1 polymer ?
#
loop_
_entity_poly.entity_id
_entity_poly.type
_entity_poly.pdbx_seq_one_letter_code
_entity_poly.pdbx_strand_id
1 'polypeptide(L)'
;MTGRSSNYHRPVTLIALLACIVILDAAFLVSIIRAQEGAQSLAFQAFTGLADVYKRGGEAPDLVAKINTAIDLIQQAQIKRNSGDGARASALEEQARTQITEVIGKTPAAQQDADRVNANRTLTTILLIPISVAVSTFIFYFALRTWRTYEKLKLYEMTIIEKKKTQD
;
A
#
# COMPACT_ATOMS: atom_id res chain seq x y z
N MET A 1 -48.15 -44.05 -57.91
CA MET A 1 -46.96 -43.19 -57.84
C MET A 1 -47.07 -42.40 -56.56
N THR A 2 -46.47 -42.90 -55.46
CA THR A 2 -46.54 -42.27 -54.14
C THR A 2 -45.11 -41.85 -53.79
N GLY A 3 -44.95 -40.52 -53.61
CA GLY A 3 -43.69 -39.85 -53.35
C GLY A 3 -43.11 -40.22 -51.99
N ARG A 4 -41.91 -40.76 -52.04
CA ARG A 4 -41.05 -40.97 -50.92
C ARG A 4 -40.17 -39.70 -50.77
N SER A 5 -40.62 -38.74 -50.04
CA SER A 5 -39.86 -37.52 -49.77
C SER A 5 -39.79 -37.32 -48.23
N SER A 6 -38.59 -37.06 -47.76
CA SER A 6 -38.30 -36.31 -46.54
C SER A 6 -38.15 -37.09 -45.23
N ASN A 7 -37.06 -37.90 -45.09
CA ASN A 7 -36.52 -38.24 -43.79
C ASN A 7 -35.04 -37.86 -43.57
N TYR A 8 -34.43 -37.12 -44.52
CA TYR A 8 -33.01 -36.71 -44.42
C TYR A 8 -32.81 -35.41 -43.63
N HIS A 9 -33.82 -34.66 -43.27
CA HIS A 9 -33.63 -33.40 -42.55
C HIS A 9 -33.48 -33.56 -41.03
N ARG A 10 -33.92 -34.69 -40.46
CA ARG A 10 -33.86 -34.90 -38.97
C ARG A 10 -32.46 -35.03 -38.41
N PRO A 11 -31.49 -35.76 -39.05
CA PRO A 11 -30.14 -35.84 -38.48
C PRO A 11 -29.34 -34.55 -38.57
N VAL A 12 -29.56 -33.72 -39.65
CA VAL A 12 -28.85 -32.47 -39.84
C VAL A 12 -29.25 -31.42 -38.79
N THR A 13 -30.54 -31.32 -38.47
CA THR A 13 -31.03 -30.41 -37.42
C THR A 13 -30.55 -30.80 -36.02
N LEU A 14 -30.43 -32.10 -35.77
CA LEU A 14 -29.93 -32.60 -34.45
C LEU A 14 -28.45 -32.32 -34.28
N ILE A 15 -27.62 -32.48 -35.33
CA ILE A 15 -26.19 -32.16 -35.35
C ILE A 15 -25.98 -30.65 -35.18
N ALA A 16 -26.79 -29.81 -35.88
CA ALA A 16 -26.73 -28.36 -35.74
C ALA A 16 -27.07 -27.89 -34.32
N LEU A 17 -28.07 -28.49 -33.68
CA LEU A 17 -28.48 -28.18 -32.32
C LEU A 17 -27.42 -28.59 -31.29
N LEU A 18 -26.79 -29.77 -31.47
CA LEU A 18 -25.65 -30.20 -30.65
C LEU A 18 -24.44 -29.28 -30.80
N ALA A 19 -24.11 -28.87 -32.01
CA ALA A 19 -23.03 -27.91 -32.27
C ALA A 19 -23.28 -26.55 -31.61
N CYS A 20 -24.51 -26.02 -31.66
CA CYS A 20 -24.88 -24.80 -30.94
C CYS A 20 -24.73 -24.92 -29.42
N ILE A 21 -25.10 -26.04 -28.81
CA ILE A 21 -24.94 -26.28 -27.37
C ILE A 21 -23.45 -26.28 -27.01
N VAL A 22 -22.60 -26.97 -27.75
CA VAL A 22 -21.15 -27.03 -27.50
C VAL A 22 -20.49 -25.64 -27.64
N ILE A 23 -20.92 -24.84 -28.63
CA ILE A 23 -20.42 -23.47 -28.79
C ILE A 23 -20.86 -22.56 -27.65
N LEU A 24 -22.12 -22.68 -27.17
CA LEU A 24 -22.63 -21.93 -26.05
C LEU A 24 -21.87 -22.28 -24.74
N ASP A 25 -21.63 -23.58 -24.48
CA ASP A 25 -20.86 -24.04 -23.33
C ASP A 25 -19.41 -23.55 -23.41
N ALA A 26 -18.76 -23.62 -24.56
CA ALA A 26 -17.41 -23.10 -24.76
C ALA A 26 -17.33 -21.56 -24.54
N ALA A 27 -18.29 -20.81 -25.06
CA ALA A 27 -18.36 -19.36 -24.84
C ALA A 27 -18.60 -19.00 -23.37
N PHE A 28 -19.41 -19.78 -22.67
CA PHE A 28 -19.66 -19.60 -21.23
C PHE A 28 -18.40 -19.90 -20.39
N LEU A 29 -17.67 -20.98 -20.69
CA LEU A 29 -16.39 -21.31 -20.06
C LEU A 29 -15.33 -20.22 -20.28
N VAL A 30 -15.21 -19.70 -21.49
CA VAL A 30 -14.26 -18.61 -21.82
C VAL A 30 -14.63 -17.33 -21.05
N SER A 31 -15.90 -17.00 -20.89
CA SER A 31 -16.33 -15.83 -20.12
C SER A 31 -16.01 -15.94 -18.62
N ILE A 32 -16.12 -17.16 -18.05
CA ILE A 32 -15.75 -17.43 -16.67
C ILE A 32 -14.24 -17.28 -16.44
N ILE A 33 -13.43 -17.84 -17.33
CA ILE A 33 -11.96 -17.74 -17.24
C ILE A 33 -11.51 -16.27 -17.31
N ARG A 34 -12.06 -15.50 -18.24
CA ARG A 34 -11.76 -14.05 -18.36
C ARG A 34 -12.17 -13.22 -17.14
N ALA A 35 -13.31 -13.56 -16.52
CA ALA A 35 -13.74 -12.86 -15.32
C ALA A 35 -12.79 -13.11 -14.12
N GLN A 36 -12.29 -14.34 -14.00
CA GLN A 36 -11.36 -14.72 -12.94
C GLN A 36 -9.97 -14.08 -13.13
N GLU A 37 -9.44 -14.06 -14.35
CA GLU A 37 -8.21 -13.36 -14.68
C GLU A 37 -8.32 -11.86 -14.40
N GLY A 38 -9.47 -11.25 -14.68
CA GLY A 38 -9.72 -9.84 -14.40
C GLY A 38 -9.67 -9.48 -12.92
N ALA A 39 -10.24 -10.30 -12.05
CA ALA A 39 -10.24 -10.04 -10.61
C ALA A 39 -8.84 -10.20 -9.99
N GLN A 40 -8.08 -11.20 -10.43
CA GLN A 40 -6.70 -11.42 -9.97
C GLN A 40 -5.76 -10.31 -10.43
N SER A 41 -5.89 -9.85 -11.67
CA SER A 41 -5.07 -8.75 -12.19
C SER A 41 -5.36 -7.42 -11.46
N LEU A 42 -6.61 -7.14 -11.15
CA LEU A 42 -7.01 -5.98 -10.36
C LEU A 42 -6.48 -6.06 -8.93
N ALA A 43 -6.54 -7.23 -8.29
CA ALA A 43 -5.96 -7.42 -6.96
C ALA A 43 -4.45 -7.19 -6.97
N PHE A 44 -3.74 -7.71 -7.96
CA PHE A 44 -2.30 -7.47 -8.12
C PHE A 44 -1.97 -5.98 -8.31
N GLN A 45 -2.75 -5.26 -9.11
CA GLN A 45 -2.61 -3.81 -9.29
C GLN A 45 -2.82 -3.05 -7.98
N ALA A 46 -3.84 -3.43 -7.20
CA ALA A 46 -4.10 -2.84 -5.90
C ALA A 46 -2.94 -3.08 -4.91
N PHE A 47 -2.40 -4.30 -4.87
CA PHE A 47 -1.23 -4.62 -4.05
C PHE A 47 0.01 -3.82 -4.45
N THR A 48 0.28 -3.70 -5.74
CA THR A 48 1.41 -2.92 -6.23
C THR A 48 1.28 -1.46 -5.84
N GLY A 49 0.08 -0.89 -5.98
CA GLY A 49 -0.19 0.49 -5.55
C GLY A 49 0.00 0.69 -4.05
N LEU A 50 -0.46 -0.25 -3.21
CA LEU A 50 -0.24 -0.20 -1.76
C LEU A 50 1.24 -0.36 -1.38
N ALA A 51 1.96 -1.26 -2.03
CA ALA A 51 3.39 -1.43 -1.80
C ALA A 51 4.15 -0.12 -2.06
N ASP A 52 3.73 0.67 -3.05
CA ASP A 52 4.31 1.98 -3.32
C ASP A 52 3.98 3.02 -2.23
N VAL A 53 2.78 2.97 -1.62
CA VAL A 53 2.45 3.81 -0.45
C VAL A 53 3.41 3.53 0.71
N TYR A 54 3.62 2.24 1.03
CA TYR A 54 4.55 1.85 2.09
C TYR A 54 6.00 2.20 1.79
N LYS A 55 6.47 2.03 0.54
CA LYS A 55 7.81 2.45 0.12
C LYS A 55 8.06 3.95 0.29
N ARG A 56 7.01 4.77 0.16
CA ARG A 56 7.05 6.22 0.39
C ARG A 56 6.93 6.60 1.87
N GLY A 57 6.85 5.60 2.77
CA GLY A 57 6.72 5.82 4.21
C GLY A 57 5.31 6.18 4.68
N GLY A 58 4.30 5.94 3.83
CA GLY A 58 2.90 6.07 4.20
C GLY A 58 2.34 4.82 4.85
N GLU A 59 1.21 4.97 5.52
CA GLU A 59 0.44 3.88 6.12
C GLU A 59 -1.00 3.94 5.58
N ALA A 60 -1.53 2.78 5.19
CA ALA A 60 -2.89 2.67 4.66
C ALA A 60 -3.59 1.41 5.20
N PRO A 61 -3.77 1.28 6.55
CA PRO A 61 -4.32 0.07 7.17
C PRO A 61 -5.74 -0.23 6.68
N ASP A 62 -6.56 0.80 6.45
CA ASP A 62 -7.92 0.63 5.97
C ASP A 62 -7.97 0.04 4.55
N LEU A 63 -7.04 0.45 3.67
CA LEU A 63 -6.96 -0.08 2.32
C LEU A 63 -6.46 -1.53 2.33
N VAL A 64 -5.53 -1.87 3.23
CA VAL A 64 -5.06 -3.26 3.43
C VAL A 64 -6.20 -4.14 3.93
N ALA A 65 -6.98 -3.68 4.91
CA ALA A 65 -8.13 -4.43 5.41
C ALA A 65 -9.16 -4.70 4.31
N LYS A 66 -9.44 -3.73 3.45
CA LYS A 66 -10.34 -3.89 2.30
C LYS A 66 -9.83 -4.90 1.28
N ILE A 67 -8.54 -4.89 0.96
CA ILE A 67 -7.96 -5.90 0.06
C ILE A 67 -8.07 -7.30 0.68
N ASN A 68 -7.77 -7.47 1.96
CA ASN A 68 -7.90 -8.77 2.62
C ASN A 68 -9.35 -9.26 2.55
N THR A 69 -10.33 -8.39 2.82
CA THR A 69 -11.75 -8.73 2.67
C THR A 69 -12.10 -9.12 1.24
N ALA A 70 -11.57 -8.42 0.25
CA ALA A 70 -11.81 -8.75 -1.16
C ALA A 70 -11.22 -10.12 -1.54
N ILE A 71 -10.02 -10.46 -1.02
CA ILE A 71 -9.42 -11.79 -1.21
C ILE A 71 -10.29 -12.88 -0.60
N ASP A 72 -10.79 -12.68 0.63
CA ASP A 72 -11.69 -13.62 1.28
C ASP A 72 -12.96 -13.83 0.47
N LEU A 73 -13.53 -12.76 -0.10
CA LEU A 73 -14.69 -12.86 -1.00
C LEU A 73 -14.39 -13.67 -2.26
N ILE A 74 -13.21 -13.49 -2.86
CA ILE A 74 -12.77 -14.28 -4.03
C ILE A 74 -12.65 -15.76 -3.66
N GLN A 75 -12.08 -16.09 -2.51
CA GLN A 75 -11.96 -17.47 -2.03
C GLN A 75 -13.34 -18.10 -1.79
N GLN A 76 -14.24 -17.36 -1.15
CA GLN A 76 -15.62 -17.81 -0.94
C GLN A 76 -16.35 -18.01 -2.28
N ALA A 77 -16.15 -17.15 -3.25
CA ALA A 77 -16.70 -17.28 -4.59
C ALA A 77 -16.21 -18.57 -5.27
N GLN A 78 -14.93 -18.91 -5.15
CA GLN A 78 -14.38 -20.16 -5.67
C GLN A 78 -15.01 -21.39 -5.02
N ILE A 79 -15.18 -21.40 -3.69
CA ILE A 79 -15.84 -22.48 -2.95
C ILE A 79 -17.29 -22.65 -3.43
N LYS A 80 -18.04 -21.52 -3.58
CA LYS A 80 -19.41 -21.55 -4.07
C LYS A 80 -19.52 -22.04 -5.50
N ARG A 81 -18.58 -21.66 -6.37
CA ARG A 81 -18.52 -22.15 -7.75
C ARG A 81 -18.28 -23.65 -7.79
N ASN A 82 -17.37 -24.17 -6.98
CA ASN A 82 -17.08 -25.60 -6.88
C ASN A 82 -18.27 -26.42 -6.32
N SER A 83 -19.14 -25.79 -5.52
CA SER A 83 -20.36 -26.41 -5.01
C SER A 83 -21.56 -26.27 -5.96
N GLY A 84 -21.37 -25.71 -7.16
CA GLY A 84 -22.43 -25.56 -8.18
C GLY A 84 -23.33 -24.31 -7.99
N ASP A 85 -23.07 -23.47 -6.97
CA ASP A 85 -23.83 -22.24 -6.72
C ASP A 85 -23.23 -21.03 -7.48
N GLY A 86 -23.34 -21.07 -8.80
CA GLY A 86 -22.75 -20.06 -9.68
C GLY A 86 -23.33 -18.65 -9.47
N ALA A 87 -24.61 -18.53 -9.08
CA ALA A 87 -25.24 -17.23 -8.85
C ALA A 87 -24.63 -16.53 -7.62
N ARG A 88 -24.41 -17.25 -6.53
CA ARG A 88 -23.75 -16.70 -5.35
C ARG A 88 -22.26 -16.43 -5.59
N ALA A 89 -21.60 -17.30 -6.36
CA ALA A 89 -20.19 -17.08 -6.73
C ALA A 89 -20.02 -15.77 -7.49
N SER A 90 -20.85 -15.49 -8.50
CA SER A 90 -20.76 -14.23 -9.28
C SER A 90 -21.09 -12.99 -8.43
N ALA A 91 -22.01 -13.07 -7.48
CA ALA A 91 -22.31 -11.97 -6.57
C ALA A 91 -21.12 -11.62 -5.65
N LEU A 92 -20.44 -12.65 -5.12
CA LEU A 92 -19.25 -12.48 -4.28
C LEU A 92 -18.08 -11.90 -5.07
N GLU A 93 -17.88 -12.33 -6.31
CA GLU A 93 -16.86 -11.78 -7.20
C GLU A 93 -17.11 -10.30 -7.52
N GLU A 94 -18.34 -9.91 -7.74
CA GLU A 94 -18.67 -8.51 -8.01
C GLU A 94 -18.45 -7.64 -6.77
N GLN A 95 -18.78 -8.15 -5.57
CA GLN A 95 -18.46 -7.46 -4.33
C GLN A 95 -16.93 -7.31 -4.13
N ALA A 96 -16.16 -8.37 -4.39
CA ALA A 96 -14.70 -8.31 -4.33
C ALA A 96 -14.13 -7.29 -5.31
N ARG A 97 -14.61 -7.30 -6.57
CA ARG A 97 -14.21 -6.35 -7.60
C ARG A 97 -14.51 -4.91 -7.21
N THR A 98 -15.66 -4.64 -6.62
CA THR A 98 -16.04 -3.32 -6.14
C THR A 98 -15.07 -2.83 -5.07
N GLN A 99 -14.72 -3.68 -4.09
CA GLN A 99 -13.77 -3.32 -3.04
C GLN A 99 -12.35 -3.07 -3.59
N ILE A 100 -11.88 -3.92 -4.50
CA ILE A 100 -10.57 -3.73 -5.14
C ILE A 100 -10.52 -2.42 -5.93
N THR A 101 -11.57 -2.12 -6.69
CA THR A 101 -11.68 -0.88 -7.48
C THR A 101 -11.68 0.35 -6.57
N GLU A 102 -12.37 0.29 -5.43
CA GLU A 102 -12.33 1.35 -4.42
C GLU A 102 -10.92 1.57 -3.87
N VAL A 103 -10.19 0.49 -3.58
CA VAL A 103 -8.80 0.57 -3.12
C VAL A 103 -7.92 1.22 -4.18
N ILE A 104 -8.01 0.77 -5.45
CA ILE A 104 -7.25 1.35 -6.56
C ILE A 104 -7.54 2.85 -6.69
N GLY A 105 -8.82 3.24 -6.57
CA GLY A 105 -9.23 4.65 -6.64
C GLY A 105 -8.71 5.52 -5.50
N LYS A 106 -8.52 4.95 -4.29
CA LYS A 106 -8.01 5.67 -3.11
C LYS A 106 -6.48 5.64 -2.97
N THR A 107 -5.81 4.73 -3.65
CA THR A 107 -4.35 4.58 -3.61
C THR A 107 -3.59 5.87 -3.98
N PRO A 108 -3.96 6.63 -5.03
CA PRO A 108 -3.26 7.88 -5.37
C PRO A 108 -3.31 8.93 -4.26
N ALA A 109 -4.44 9.04 -3.56
CA ALA A 109 -4.58 9.95 -2.42
C ALA A 109 -3.66 9.53 -1.26
N ALA A 110 -3.61 8.23 -0.94
CA ALA A 110 -2.71 7.69 0.07
C ALA A 110 -1.23 7.89 -0.30
N GLN A 111 -0.85 7.77 -1.57
CA GLN A 111 0.50 8.09 -2.06
C GLN A 111 0.84 9.56 -1.86
N GLN A 112 -0.08 10.46 -2.19
CA GLN A 112 0.12 11.91 -2.00
C GLN A 112 0.27 12.28 -0.53
N ASP A 113 -0.50 11.67 0.36
CA ASP A 113 -0.37 11.88 1.81
C ASP A 113 0.97 11.32 2.32
N ALA A 114 1.41 10.17 1.85
CA ALA A 114 2.73 9.62 2.16
C ALA A 114 3.87 10.57 1.74
N ASP A 115 3.80 11.12 0.53
CA ASP A 115 4.78 12.08 0.03
C ASP A 115 4.80 13.36 0.88
N ARG A 116 3.65 13.87 1.32
CA ARG A 116 3.56 15.03 2.23
C ARG A 116 4.18 14.76 3.60
N VAL A 117 3.87 13.60 4.19
CA VAL A 117 4.44 13.20 5.49
C VAL A 117 5.96 13.07 5.39
N ASN A 118 6.44 12.44 4.32
CA ASN A 118 7.88 12.27 4.08
C ASN A 118 8.58 13.61 3.84
N ALA A 119 8.01 14.51 3.06
CA ALA A 119 8.52 15.86 2.84
C ALA A 119 8.62 16.65 4.15
N ASN A 120 7.57 16.62 4.98
CA ASN A 120 7.58 17.27 6.30
C ASN A 120 8.64 16.68 7.23
N ARG A 121 8.78 15.36 7.26
CA ARG A 121 9.80 14.68 8.07
C ARG A 121 11.22 15.07 7.63
N THR A 122 11.46 15.14 6.33
CA THR A 122 12.73 15.55 5.75
C THR A 122 13.04 17.02 6.08
N LEU A 123 12.09 17.92 5.91
CA LEU A 123 12.24 19.33 6.27
C LEU A 123 12.53 19.52 7.76
N THR A 124 11.81 18.81 8.63
CA THR A 124 12.04 18.87 10.08
C THR A 124 13.44 18.37 10.44
N THR A 125 13.92 17.31 9.82
CA THR A 125 15.25 16.75 10.07
C THR A 125 16.34 17.70 9.59
N ILE A 126 16.20 18.27 8.39
CA ILE A 126 17.16 19.23 7.81
C ILE A 126 17.26 20.51 8.66
N LEU A 127 16.16 20.95 9.28
CA LEU A 127 16.14 22.13 10.14
C LEU A 127 16.64 21.86 11.56
N LEU A 128 16.26 20.73 12.15
CA LEU A 128 16.64 20.38 13.53
C LEU A 128 18.13 20.09 13.69
N ILE A 129 18.80 19.46 12.71
CA ILE A 129 20.22 19.13 12.81
C ILE A 129 21.08 20.40 12.93
N PRO A 130 21.02 21.39 12.04
CA PRO A 130 21.85 22.59 12.16
C PRO A 130 21.52 23.43 13.41
N ILE A 131 20.25 23.48 13.83
CA ILE A 131 19.85 24.18 15.05
C ILE A 131 20.47 23.50 16.27
N SER A 132 20.42 22.18 16.38
CA SER A 132 21.02 21.45 17.51
C SER A 132 22.52 21.61 17.57
N VAL A 133 23.22 21.61 16.43
CA VAL A 133 24.67 21.86 16.34
C VAL A 133 24.97 23.30 16.77
N ALA A 134 24.21 24.29 16.32
CA ALA A 134 24.40 25.70 16.71
C ALA A 134 24.21 25.90 18.22
N VAL A 135 23.16 25.32 18.80
CA VAL A 135 22.90 25.39 20.25
C VAL A 135 24.02 24.71 21.05
N SER A 136 24.45 23.52 20.64
CA SER A 136 25.56 22.82 21.31
C SER A 136 26.87 23.61 21.24
N THR A 137 27.18 24.20 20.11
CA THR A 137 28.38 25.06 19.93
C THR A 137 28.30 26.28 20.82
N PHE A 138 27.13 26.92 20.95
CA PHE A 138 26.90 28.07 21.80
C PHE A 138 27.09 27.72 23.29
N ILE A 139 26.52 26.61 23.75
CA ILE A 139 26.68 26.14 25.14
C ILE A 139 28.15 25.87 25.42
N PHE A 140 28.84 25.18 24.51
CA PHE A 140 30.27 24.89 24.66
C PHE A 140 31.14 26.15 24.74
N TYR A 141 30.86 27.13 23.88
CA TYR A 141 31.53 28.42 23.88
C TYR A 141 31.34 29.16 25.23
N PHE A 142 30.14 29.21 25.76
CA PHE A 142 29.85 29.82 27.04
C PHE A 142 30.53 29.08 28.21
N ALA A 143 30.54 27.76 28.18
CA ALA A 143 31.23 26.97 29.20
C ALA A 143 32.74 27.26 29.23
N LEU A 144 33.38 27.31 28.05
CA LEU A 144 34.81 27.65 27.93
C LEU A 144 35.09 29.09 28.38
N ARG A 145 34.22 30.02 28.06
CA ARG A 145 34.40 31.43 28.46
C ARG A 145 34.29 31.58 29.98
N THR A 146 33.33 30.93 30.61
CA THR A 146 33.12 30.93 32.05
C THR A 146 34.29 30.27 32.76
N TRP A 147 34.78 29.13 32.25
CA TRP A 147 35.95 28.43 32.77
C TRP A 147 37.18 29.33 32.77
N ARG A 148 37.51 30.01 31.64
CA ARG A 148 38.65 30.95 31.54
C ARG A 148 38.51 32.12 32.51
N THR A 149 37.32 32.61 32.75
CA THR A 149 37.11 33.70 33.72
C THR A 149 37.35 33.22 35.15
N TYR A 150 36.90 32.00 35.46
CA TYR A 150 37.12 31.37 36.78
C TYR A 150 38.63 31.10 37.03
N GLU A 151 39.38 30.62 36.08
CA GLU A 151 40.83 30.43 36.22
C GLU A 151 41.57 31.75 36.49
N LYS A 152 41.18 32.82 35.78
CA LYS A 152 41.79 34.16 36.04
C LYS A 152 41.50 34.65 37.43
N LEU A 153 40.26 34.50 37.93
CA LEU A 153 39.90 34.89 39.30
C LEU A 153 40.73 34.10 40.35
N LYS A 154 40.88 32.81 40.16
CA LYS A 154 41.67 31.95 41.06
C LYS A 154 43.16 32.33 41.08
N LEU A 155 43.72 32.69 39.93
CA LEU A 155 45.11 33.18 39.85
C LEU A 155 45.28 34.52 40.56
N TYR A 156 44.31 35.45 40.47
CA TYR A 156 44.33 36.72 41.21
C TYR A 156 44.26 36.50 42.73
N GLU A 157 43.43 35.60 43.23
CA GLU A 157 43.35 35.29 44.64
C GLU A 157 44.68 34.72 45.18
N MET A 158 45.31 33.80 44.45
CA MET A 158 46.63 33.26 44.86
C MET A 158 47.71 34.31 44.90
N THR A 159 47.76 35.24 43.95
CA THR A 159 48.76 36.33 43.88
C THR A 159 48.58 37.31 45.04
N ILE A 160 47.35 37.57 45.49
CA ILE A 160 47.06 38.45 46.64
C ILE A 160 47.53 37.81 47.95
N ILE A 161 47.32 36.49 48.10
CA ILE A 161 47.72 35.74 49.30
C ILE A 161 49.27 35.70 49.41
N GLU A 162 49.99 35.50 48.30
CA GLU A 162 51.46 35.50 48.30
C GLU A 162 52.03 36.86 48.67
N LYS A 163 51.49 37.95 48.13
CA LYS A 163 51.93 39.30 48.48
C LYS A 163 51.74 39.62 49.96
N LYS A 164 50.64 39.19 50.57
CA LYS A 164 50.38 39.40 51.98
C LYS A 164 51.35 38.64 52.85
N LYS A 165 51.77 37.45 52.47
CA LYS A 165 52.72 36.59 53.21
C LYS A 165 54.17 37.10 53.15
N THR A 166 54.52 37.98 52.21
CA THR A 166 55.87 38.52 52.05
C THR A 166 56.03 39.91 52.76
N GLN A 167 54.93 40.46 53.28
CA GLN A 167 54.92 41.78 54.00
C GLN A 167 54.84 41.62 55.54
N ASP A 168 54.58 40.42 56.05
CA ASP A 168 54.68 40.03 57.48
C ASP A 168 56.06 39.36 57.74
#